data_f874934ee5aa13778ea989e264742adc
#
_entry.id   f874934ee5aa13778ea989e264742adc
#
_cell.length_a   1.000
_cell.length_b   1.000
_cell.length_c   1.000
_cell.angle_alpha   90.00
_cell.angle_beta   90.00
_cell.angle_gamma   90.00
#
_symmetry.space_group_name_H-M   'P 1'
#
loop_
_entity.id
_entity.type
_entity.pdbx_description
1 polymer ?
#
loop_
_entity_poly.entity_id
_entity_poly.type
_entity_poly.pdbx_seq_one_letter_code
_entity_poly.pdbx_strand_id
1 'polypeptide(L)'
;ESILSGVLFHGFYLGGVFFSISIGMPAGIAALIVTLQPILTNILSGPILNEKISIKQWIGAFLGFMGAGLVLGLDLGSQIPTTGLIATVVALIAITISTIWQKKLSNNLSLPVSNFYQAIGGCLFHILIIIFFAEPFIDFTRTFLIAMSHQIFLVSFGAFTILMFLIKKNS
;
A
#
# COMPACT_ATOMS: atom_id res chain seq x y z
N GLU A 1 -1.64 -15.75 -9.65
CA GLU A 1 -2.24 -15.11 -8.46
C GLU A 1 -1.32 -14.05 -7.86
N SER A 2 -0.02 -14.33 -7.57
CA SER A 2 0.91 -13.33 -7.02
C SER A 2 1.09 -12.11 -7.93
N ILE A 3 1.14 -12.29 -9.25
CA ILE A 3 1.20 -11.18 -10.22
C ILE A 3 -0.03 -10.28 -10.08
N LEU A 4 -1.22 -10.85 -9.96
CA LEU A 4 -2.46 -10.10 -9.81
C LEU A 4 -2.52 -9.37 -8.47
N SER A 5 -2.06 -10.00 -7.39
CA SER A 5 -1.87 -9.33 -6.10
C SER A 5 -0.90 -8.15 -6.21
N GLY A 6 0.14 -8.28 -7.04
CA GLY A 6 1.09 -7.19 -7.33
C GLY A 6 0.46 -6.03 -8.11
N VAL A 7 -0.42 -6.30 -9.05
CA VAL A 7 -1.21 -5.26 -9.74
C VAL A 7 -2.07 -4.49 -8.74
N LEU A 8 -2.70 -5.17 -7.79
CA LEU A 8 -3.49 -4.50 -6.76
C LEU A 8 -2.62 -3.68 -5.82
N PHE A 9 -1.50 -4.25 -5.34
CA PHE A 9 -0.64 -3.60 -4.36
C PHE A 9 0.17 -2.44 -4.97
N HIS A 10 0.94 -2.72 -6.01
CA HIS A 10 1.81 -1.71 -6.62
C HIS A 10 1.06 -0.83 -7.63
N GLY A 11 0.15 -1.41 -8.41
CA GLY A 11 -0.62 -0.68 -9.42
C GLY A 11 -1.71 0.20 -8.80
N PHE A 12 -2.77 -0.41 -8.34
CA PHE A 12 -3.94 0.34 -7.86
C PHE A 12 -3.70 1.06 -6.53
N TYR A 13 -3.02 0.43 -5.57
CA TYR A 13 -2.79 1.09 -4.28
C TYR A 13 -1.73 2.20 -4.41
N LEU A 14 -0.48 1.88 -4.75
CA LEU A 14 0.57 2.91 -4.85
C LEU A 14 0.26 3.92 -5.96
N GLY A 15 -0.13 3.44 -7.14
CA GLY A 15 -0.50 4.30 -8.25
C GLY A 15 -1.68 5.20 -7.91
N GLY A 16 -2.73 4.68 -7.27
CA GLY A 16 -3.90 5.45 -6.84
C GLY A 16 -3.58 6.52 -5.79
N VAL A 17 -2.72 6.20 -4.80
CA VAL A 17 -2.27 7.17 -3.80
C VAL A 17 -1.44 8.28 -4.46
N PHE A 18 -0.46 7.93 -5.28
CA PHE A 18 0.36 8.95 -5.97
C PHE A 18 -0.46 9.79 -6.94
N PHE A 19 -1.38 9.18 -7.69
CA PHE A 19 -2.31 9.91 -8.52
C PHE A 19 -3.17 10.88 -7.72
N SER A 20 -3.72 10.46 -6.57
CA SER A 20 -4.53 11.35 -5.73
C SER A 20 -3.74 12.58 -5.27
N ILE A 21 -2.49 12.37 -4.86
CA ILE A 21 -1.60 13.46 -4.42
C ILE A 21 -1.25 14.39 -5.60
N SER A 22 -0.99 13.84 -6.79
CA SER A 22 -0.63 14.62 -7.98
C SER A 22 -1.73 15.57 -8.45
N ILE A 23 -3.00 15.23 -8.16
CA ILE A 23 -4.15 16.11 -8.48
C ILE A 23 -4.58 16.99 -7.32
N GLY A 24 -3.74 17.16 -6.29
CA GLY A 24 -3.94 18.11 -5.18
C GLY A 24 -4.55 17.52 -3.91
N MET A 25 -4.67 16.20 -3.78
CA MET A 25 -5.06 15.58 -2.51
C MET A 25 -3.96 15.80 -1.47
N PRO A 26 -4.25 16.36 -0.28
CA PRO A 26 -3.26 16.48 0.77
C PRO A 26 -2.71 15.10 1.17
N ALA A 27 -1.39 14.94 1.17
CA ALA A 27 -0.74 13.66 1.45
C ALA A 27 -1.10 13.10 2.84
N GLY A 28 -1.27 13.99 3.84
CA GLY A 28 -1.72 13.60 5.17
C GLY A 28 -3.12 12.98 5.19
N ILE A 29 -4.06 13.54 4.42
CA ILE A 29 -5.43 13.01 4.31
C ILE A 29 -5.42 11.66 3.55
N ALA A 30 -4.66 11.57 2.45
CA ALA A 30 -4.49 10.31 1.74
C ALA A 30 -3.92 9.22 2.66
N ALA A 31 -2.86 9.53 3.41
CA ALA A 31 -2.28 8.61 4.38
C ALA A 31 -3.28 8.21 5.47
N LEU A 32 -4.05 9.16 6.02
CA LEU A 32 -5.07 8.86 7.04
C LEU A 32 -6.15 7.89 6.53
N ILE A 33 -6.62 8.07 5.31
CA ILE A 33 -7.58 7.14 4.69
C ILE A 33 -6.96 5.74 4.57
N VAL A 34 -5.72 5.64 4.11
CA VAL A 34 -5.03 4.35 3.98
C VAL A 34 -4.78 3.68 5.33
N THR A 35 -4.62 4.43 6.43
CA THR A 35 -4.50 3.84 7.77
C THR A 35 -5.77 3.14 8.27
N LEU A 36 -6.90 3.24 7.56
CA LEU A 36 -8.09 2.42 7.78
C LEU A 36 -7.90 0.95 7.32
N GLN A 37 -6.84 0.64 6.57
CA GLN A 37 -6.57 -0.69 6.04
C GLN A 37 -6.62 -1.81 7.09
N PRO A 38 -6.00 -1.72 8.28
CA PRO A 38 -6.10 -2.77 9.29
C PRO A 38 -7.53 -3.01 9.78
N ILE A 39 -8.34 -1.96 9.87
CA ILE A 39 -9.76 -2.07 10.24
C ILE A 39 -10.51 -2.83 9.15
N LEU A 40 -10.34 -2.43 7.90
CA LEU A 40 -10.98 -3.07 6.76
C LEU A 40 -10.50 -4.53 6.58
N THR A 41 -9.22 -4.78 6.79
CA THR A 41 -8.65 -6.14 6.78
C THR A 41 -9.29 -7.01 7.87
N ASN A 42 -9.45 -6.50 9.10
CA ASN A 42 -10.11 -7.22 10.17
C ASN A 42 -11.57 -7.56 9.84
N ILE A 43 -12.32 -6.61 9.26
CA ILE A 43 -13.71 -6.84 8.84
C ILE A 43 -13.78 -7.96 7.79
N LEU A 44 -12.90 -7.96 6.80
CA LEU A 44 -12.95 -8.86 5.66
C LEU A 44 -12.25 -10.20 5.90
N SER A 45 -11.25 -10.27 6.77
CA SER A 45 -10.51 -11.52 7.03
C SER A 45 -11.38 -12.57 7.76
N GLY A 46 -12.33 -12.15 8.58
CA GLY A 46 -13.28 -13.06 9.20
C GLY A 46 -14.01 -13.96 8.19
N PRO A 47 -14.82 -13.39 7.30
CA PRO A 47 -15.57 -14.17 6.31
C PRO A 47 -14.70 -14.79 5.20
N ILE A 48 -13.56 -14.16 4.83
CA ILE A 48 -12.73 -14.65 3.70
C ILE A 48 -11.74 -15.73 4.12
N LEU A 49 -11.14 -15.59 5.32
CA LEU A 49 -10.10 -16.51 5.83
C LEU A 49 -10.61 -17.42 6.95
N ASN A 50 -11.88 -17.30 7.34
CA ASN A 50 -12.46 -17.99 8.50
C ASN A 50 -11.68 -17.75 9.81
N GLU A 51 -11.13 -16.54 9.98
CA GLU A 51 -10.35 -16.15 11.15
C GLU A 51 -11.21 -15.49 12.22
N LYS A 52 -10.95 -15.81 13.47
CA LYS A 52 -11.57 -15.11 14.60
C LYS A 52 -10.71 -13.90 14.97
N ILE A 53 -11.22 -12.71 14.67
CA ILE A 53 -10.55 -11.47 15.02
C ILE A 53 -10.73 -11.20 16.51
N SER A 54 -9.62 -11.08 17.23
CA SER A 54 -9.66 -10.82 18.68
C SER A 54 -10.00 -9.35 18.95
N ILE A 55 -10.60 -9.10 20.12
CA ILE A 55 -10.89 -7.72 20.57
C ILE A 55 -9.60 -6.88 20.67
N LYS A 56 -8.45 -7.51 20.99
CA LYS A 56 -7.16 -6.83 21.06
C LYS A 56 -6.72 -6.29 19.69
N GLN A 57 -6.99 -7.03 18.60
CA GLN A 57 -6.72 -6.57 17.24
C GLN A 57 -7.60 -5.38 16.85
N TRP A 58 -8.87 -5.37 17.26
CA TRP A 58 -9.76 -4.24 17.06
C TRP A 58 -9.29 -2.99 17.82
N ILE A 59 -8.94 -3.14 19.10
CA ILE A 59 -8.43 -2.04 19.91
C ILE A 59 -7.13 -1.50 19.30
N GLY A 60 -6.20 -2.38 18.91
CA GLY A 60 -4.94 -1.97 18.26
C GLY A 60 -5.15 -1.21 16.95
N ALA A 61 -6.03 -1.69 16.08
CA ALA A 61 -6.36 -1.03 14.81
C ALA A 61 -6.99 0.35 15.04
N PHE A 62 -7.91 0.47 15.99
CA PHE A 62 -8.55 1.74 16.33
C PHE A 62 -7.56 2.74 16.95
N LEU A 63 -6.72 2.30 17.89
CA LEU A 63 -5.69 3.15 18.49
C LEU A 63 -4.66 3.62 17.46
N GLY A 64 -4.25 2.73 16.52
CA GLY A 64 -3.36 3.09 15.43
C GLY A 64 -3.97 4.15 14.51
N PHE A 65 -5.25 4.02 14.15
CA PHE A 65 -5.96 5.02 13.37
C PHE A 65 -6.08 6.37 14.08
N MET A 66 -6.44 6.35 15.37
CA MET A 66 -6.49 7.56 16.19
C MET A 66 -5.11 8.24 16.31
N GLY A 67 -4.06 7.45 16.52
CA GLY A 67 -2.68 7.95 16.57
C GLY A 67 -2.24 8.59 15.25
N ALA A 68 -2.56 7.96 14.13
CA ALA A 68 -2.29 8.54 12.81
C ALA A 68 -3.03 9.88 12.60
N GLY A 69 -4.31 9.93 12.99
CA GLY A 69 -5.09 11.18 12.92
C GLY A 69 -4.51 12.32 13.75
N LEU A 70 -3.98 12.01 14.94
CA LEU A 70 -3.34 12.99 15.81
C LEU A 70 -2.01 13.52 15.22
N VAL A 71 -1.21 12.64 14.62
CA VAL A 71 0.11 13.01 14.07
C VAL A 71 -0.02 13.76 12.75
N LEU A 72 -0.89 13.29 11.87
CA LEU A 72 -1.05 13.89 10.53
C LEU A 72 -1.81 15.21 10.58
N GLY A 73 -2.58 15.43 11.63
CA GLY A 73 -3.51 16.56 11.73
C GLY A 73 -4.67 16.41 10.72
N LEU A 74 -5.76 17.08 11.01
CA LEU A 74 -6.85 17.20 10.05
C LEU A 74 -6.75 18.60 9.44
N ASP A 75 -6.13 18.72 8.28
CA ASP A 75 -6.22 19.93 7.48
C ASP A 75 -7.62 20.02 6.83
N LEU A 76 -8.59 20.42 7.66
CA LEU A 76 -9.98 20.57 7.25
C LEU A 76 -10.22 21.82 6.38
N GLY A 77 -9.20 22.67 6.22
CA GLY A 77 -9.27 23.87 5.40
C GLY A 77 -8.90 23.68 3.93
N SER A 78 -8.24 22.56 3.59
CA SER A 78 -7.87 22.29 2.21
C SER A 78 -9.05 21.76 1.39
N GLN A 79 -9.14 22.22 0.13
CA GLN A 79 -10.12 21.66 -0.80
C GLN A 79 -9.67 20.25 -1.19
N ILE A 80 -10.49 19.25 -0.84
CA ILE A 80 -10.23 17.85 -1.17
C ILE A 80 -10.83 17.57 -2.55
N PRO A 81 -10.03 17.27 -3.59
CA PRO A 81 -10.57 16.93 -4.89
C PRO A 81 -11.31 15.61 -4.83
N THR A 82 -12.56 15.59 -5.27
CA THR A 82 -13.43 14.40 -5.25
C THR A 82 -12.79 13.21 -5.98
N THR A 83 -12.15 13.45 -7.11
CA THR A 83 -11.38 12.43 -7.85
C THR A 83 -10.23 11.86 -7.04
N GLY A 84 -9.50 12.70 -6.27
CA GLY A 84 -8.43 12.27 -5.38
C GLY A 84 -8.94 11.41 -4.24
N LEU A 85 -10.10 11.80 -3.67
CA LEU A 85 -10.76 11.01 -2.63
C LEU A 85 -11.17 9.61 -3.15
N ILE A 86 -11.81 9.57 -4.32
CA ILE A 86 -12.20 8.30 -4.95
C ILE A 86 -10.97 7.43 -5.22
N ALA A 87 -9.91 7.99 -5.80
CA ALA A 87 -8.67 7.27 -6.06
C ALA A 87 -8.04 6.69 -4.78
N THR A 88 -8.05 7.45 -3.68
CA THR A 88 -7.52 7.00 -2.39
C THR A 88 -8.39 5.89 -1.77
N VAL A 89 -9.71 5.97 -1.90
CA VAL A 89 -10.62 4.91 -1.44
C VAL A 89 -10.41 3.62 -2.27
N VAL A 90 -10.28 3.74 -3.58
CA VAL A 90 -9.94 2.60 -4.45
C VAL A 90 -8.59 2.00 -4.06
N ALA A 91 -7.59 2.83 -3.77
CA ALA A 91 -6.29 2.41 -3.27
C ALA A 91 -6.39 1.64 -1.95
N LEU A 92 -7.20 2.12 -0.99
CA LEU A 92 -7.46 1.44 0.28
C LEU A 92 -8.09 0.05 0.08
N ILE A 93 -9.07 -0.05 -0.81
CA ILE A 93 -9.71 -1.33 -1.14
C ILE A 93 -8.69 -2.27 -1.79
N ALA A 94 -7.91 -1.78 -2.74
CA ALA A 94 -6.90 -2.55 -3.46
C ALA A 94 -5.83 -3.12 -2.53
N ILE A 95 -5.27 -2.32 -1.61
CA ILE A 95 -4.29 -2.81 -0.64
C ILE A 95 -4.90 -3.81 0.34
N THR A 96 -6.14 -3.61 0.75
CA THR A 96 -6.83 -4.52 1.66
C THR A 96 -7.03 -5.89 1.01
N ILE A 97 -7.53 -5.93 -0.22
CA ILE A 97 -7.73 -7.17 -0.97
C ILE A 97 -6.38 -7.85 -1.23
N SER A 98 -5.36 -7.09 -1.67
CA SER A 98 -4.02 -7.63 -1.90
C SER A 98 -3.43 -8.26 -0.65
N THR A 99 -3.57 -7.62 0.51
CA THR A 99 -3.05 -8.12 1.79
C THR A 99 -3.73 -9.43 2.20
N ILE A 100 -5.06 -9.52 2.08
CA ILE A 100 -5.82 -10.75 2.37
C ILE A 100 -5.41 -11.86 1.41
N TRP A 101 -5.27 -11.53 0.13
CA TRP A 101 -4.85 -12.49 -0.89
C TRP A 101 -3.42 -12.97 -0.68
N GLN A 102 -2.50 -12.05 -0.36
CA GLN A 102 -1.12 -12.39 -0.02
C GLN A 102 -1.05 -13.36 1.18
N LYS A 103 -1.88 -13.15 2.21
CA LYS A 103 -1.96 -14.05 3.35
C LYS A 103 -2.40 -15.46 2.92
N LYS A 104 -3.38 -15.57 2.04
CA LYS A 104 -3.83 -16.85 1.47
C LYS A 104 -2.74 -17.53 0.63
N LEU A 105 -1.97 -16.75 -0.15
CA LEU A 105 -0.89 -17.25 -0.98
C LEU A 105 0.35 -17.69 -0.18
N SER A 106 0.59 -17.07 0.98
CA SER A 106 1.77 -17.37 1.82
C SER A 106 1.81 -18.81 2.32
N ASN A 107 0.69 -19.52 2.30
CA ASN A 107 0.63 -20.93 2.63
C ASN A 107 1.29 -21.85 1.56
N ASN A 108 1.44 -21.36 0.31
CA ASN A 108 1.91 -22.14 -0.82
C ASN A 108 3.23 -21.64 -1.43
N LEU A 109 3.62 -20.39 -1.16
CA LEU A 109 4.80 -19.75 -1.74
C LEU A 109 5.60 -19.06 -0.66
N SER A 110 6.93 -19.12 -0.76
CA SER A 110 7.78 -18.32 0.10
C SER A 110 7.58 -16.83 -0.17
N LEU A 111 7.66 -16.01 0.88
CA LEU A 111 7.46 -14.55 0.79
C LEU A 111 8.36 -13.88 -0.28
N PRO A 112 9.68 -14.23 -0.42
CA PRO A 112 10.52 -13.63 -1.46
C PRO A 112 10.01 -13.90 -2.86
N VAL A 113 9.60 -15.15 -3.13
CA VAL A 113 9.08 -15.56 -4.43
C VAL A 113 7.76 -14.85 -4.74
N SER A 114 6.86 -14.78 -3.76
CA SER A 114 5.59 -14.06 -3.91
C SER A 114 5.83 -12.58 -4.24
N ASN A 115 6.73 -11.90 -3.50
CA ASN A 115 7.06 -10.50 -3.72
C ASN A 115 7.72 -10.23 -5.08
N PHE A 116 8.57 -11.15 -5.56
CA PHE A 116 9.16 -11.04 -6.89
C PHE A 116 8.07 -11.02 -7.98
N TYR A 117 7.13 -11.95 -7.92
CA TYR A 117 6.01 -11.97 -8.87
C TYR A 117 5.06 -10.77 -8.70
N GLN A 118 4.89 -10.27 -7.48
CA GLN A 118 4.12 -9.04 -7.24
C GLN A 118 4.80 -7.82 -7.87
N ALA A 119 6.13 -7.72 -7.75
CA ALA A 119 6.88 -6.64 -8.39
C ALA A 119 6.76 -6.68 -9.92
N ILE A 120 6.79 -7.86 -10.53
CA ILE A 120 6.53 -8.04 -11.97
C ILE A 120 5.12 -7.54 -12.32
N GLY A 121 4.11 -7.93 -11.56
CA GLY A 121 2.72 -7.49 -11.78
C GLY A 121 2.56 -5.97 -11.72
N GLY A 122 3.16 -5.34 -10.71
CA GLY A 122 3.18 -3.88 -10.58
C GLY A 122 3.90 -3.18 -11.74
N CYS A 123 5.06 -3.72 -12.12
CA CYS A 123 5.84 -3.19 -13.24
C CYS A 123 5.05 -3.24 -14.56
N LEU A 124 4.45 -4.39 -14.89
CA LEU A 124 3.63 -4.55 -16.09
C LEU A 124 2.44 -3.58 -16.10
N PHE A 125 1.76 -3.42 -14.96
CA PHE A 125 0.66 -2.48 -14.84
C PHE A 125 1.10 -1.04 -15.13
N HIS A 126 2.21 -0.58 -14.52
CA HIS A 126 2.70 0.78 -14.74
C HIS A 126 3.21 0.99 -16.17
N ILE A 127 3.83 -0.01 -16.79
CA ILE A 127 4.23 0.07 -18.21
C ILE A 127 2.99 0.28 -19.09
N LEU A 128 1.91 -0.48 -18.84
CA LEU A 128 0.65 -0.29 -19.61
C LEU A 128 0.07 1.12 -19.40
N ILE A 129 0.05 1.63 -18.17
CA ILE A 129 -0.40 3.00 -17.89
C ILE A 129 0.44 4.02 -18.63
N ILE A 130 1.77 3.90 -18.63
CA ILE A 130 2.67 4.81 -19.33
C ILE A 130 2.43 4.78 -20.84
N ILE A 131 2.27 3.61 -21.43
CA ILE A 131 2.07 3.46 -22.89
C ILE A 131 0.73 4.10 -23.33
N PHE A 132 -0.33 3.96 -22.55
CA PHE A 132 -1.68 4.38 -22.98
C PHE A 132 -2.13 5.74 -22.47
N PHE A 133 -1.58 6.23 -21.35
CA PHE A 133 -2.15 7.37 -20.63
C PHE A 133 -1.14 8.43 -20.20
N ALA A 134 0.17 8.19 -20.33
CA ALA A 134 1.17 9.10 -19.83
C ALA A 134 2.17 9.55 -20.91
N GLU A 135 2.53 10.82 -20.86
CA GLU A 135 3.75 11.30 -21.45
C GLU A 135 4.85 11.14 -20.39
N PRO A 136 5.75 10.16 -20.52
CA PRO A 136 6.74 9.88 -19.49
C PRO A 136 7.77 11.03 -19.45
N PHE A 137 7.58 11.94 -18.51
CA PHE A 137 8.54 12.98 -18.18
C PHE A 137 9.18 12.67 -16.82
N ILE A 138 10.49 12.46 -16.83
CA ILE A 138 11.24 12.26 -15.59
C ILE A 138 12.26 13.39 -15.49
N ASP A 139 12.09 14.25 -14.50
CA ASP A 139 13.10 15.24 -14.15
C ASP A 139 14.10 14.63 -13.16
N PHE A 140 15.31 14.35 -13.63
CA PHE A 140 16.40 13.77 -12.85
C PHE A 140 17.05 14.79 -11.91
N THR A 141 16.24 15.44 -11.09
CA THR A 141 16.75 16.32 -10.04
C THR A 141 17.53 15.56 -8.97
N ARG A 142 18.42 16.26 -8.26
CA ARG A 142 19.14 15.67 -7.12
C ARG A 142 18.18 15.12 -6.07
N THR A 143 17.08 15.83 -5.81
CA THR A 143 16.03 15.41 -4.87
C THR A 143 15.36 14.12 -5.32
N PHE A 144 15.03 14.01 -6.62
CA PHE A 144 14.46 12.78 -7.18
C PHE A 144 15.42 11.59 -7.03
N LEU A 145 16.71 11.77 -7.35
CA LEU A 145 17.70 10.69 -7.26
C LEU A 145 17.89 10.22 -5.80
N ILE A 146 17.92 11.15 -4.83
CA ILE A 146 18.01 10.82 -3.41
C ILE A 146 16.75 10.06 -2.94
N ALA A 147 15.56 10.54 -3.31
CA ALA A 147 14.29 9.89 -2.96
C ALA A 147 14.18 8.48 -3.55
N MET A 148 14.54 8.30 -4.82
CA MET A 148 14.54 6.99 -5.49
C MET A 148 15.56 6.05 -4.85
N SER A 149 16.78 6.53 -4.55
CA SER A 149 17.78 5.74 -3.88
C SER A 149 17.31 5.27 -2.50
N HIS A 150 16.70 6.17 -1.72
CA HIS A 150 16.10 5.83 -0.43
C HIS A 150 15.04 4.73 -0.56
N GLN A 151 14.11 4.87 -1.51
CA GLN A 151 13.04 3.89 -1.73
C GLN A 151 13.59 2.53 -2.17
N ILE A 152 14.58 2.50 -3.05
CA ILE A 152 15.17 1.25 -3.54
C ILE A 152 16.00 0.58 -2.44
N PHE A 153 16.96 1.28 -1.86
CA PHE A 153 17.92 0.65 -0.96
C PHE A 153 17.42 0.49 0.48
N LEU A 154 16.78 1.51 1.04
CA LEU A 154 16.35 1.46 2.45
C LEU A 154 14.98 0.82 2.61
N VAL A 155 14.01 1.17 1.78
CA VAL A 155 12.66 0.63 1.92
C VAL A 155 12.57 -0.77 1.31
N SER A 156 12.91 -0.93 0.02
CA SER A 156 12.73 -2.23 -0.65
C SER A 156 13.71 -3.30 -0.15
N PHE A 157 15.01 -3.01 -0.07
CA PHE A 157 16.00 -3.99 0.40
C PHE A 157 16.11 -4.03 1.92
N GLY A 158 16.16 -2.88 2.59
CA GLY A 158 16.36 -2.80 4.04
C GLY A 158 15.19 -3.38 4.81
N ALA A 159 13.97 -2.88 4.59
CA ALA A 159 12.78 -3.37 5.28
C ALA A 159 12.52 -4.85 4.98
N PHE A 160 12.77 -5.28 3.75
CA PHE A 160 12.60 -6.67 3.34
C PHE A 160 13.61 -7.60 4.05
N THR A 161 14.88 -7.19 4.16
CA THR A 161 15.92 -7.95 4.88
C THR A 161 15.54 -8.11 6.36
N ILE A 162 15.07 -7.03 6.99
CA ILE A 162 14.61 -7.06 8.39
C ILE A 162 13.43 -8.02 8.55
N LEU A 163 12.45 -7.96 7.66
CA LEU A 163 11.29 -8.85 7.67
C LEU A 163 11.73 -10.32 7.59
N MET A 164 12.63 -10.66 6.67
CA MET A 164 13.17 -12.01 6.53
C MET A 164 13.92 -12.48 7.77
N PHE A 165 14.72 -11.59 8.37
CA PHE A 165 15.43 -11.88 9.61
C PHE A 165 14.47 -12.18 10.77
N LEU A 166 13.39 -11.37 10.90
CA LEU A 166 12.38 -11.57 11.94
C LEU A 166 11.61 -12.87 11.77
N ILE A 167 11.24 -13.22 10.53
CA ILE A 167 10.56 -14.49 10.25
C ILE A 167 11.46 -15.66 10.63
N LYS A 168 12.74 -15.64 10.19
CA LYS A 168 13.69 -16.72 10.51
C LYS A 168 13.94 -16.88 11.99
N LYS A 169 13.91 -15.79 12.76
CA LYS A 169 14.13 -15.83 14.21
C LYS A 169 12.95 -16.40 15.00
N ASN A 170 11.73 -16.29 14.43
CA ASN A 170 10.49 -16.72 15.09
C ASN A 170 9.96 -18.07 14.57
N SER A 171 10.67 -18.71 13.66
CA SER A 171 10.45 -20.10 13.20
C SER A 171 11.31 -21.06 13.98
#